data_808590f3e717c48eea0001264366fe0f
#
_entry.id   808590f3e717c48eea0001264366fe0f
#
_cell.length_a   1.000
_cell.length_b   1.000
_cell.length_c   1.000
_cell.angle_alpha   90.00
_cell.angle_beta   90.00
_cell.angle_gamma   90.00
#
_symmetry.space_group_name_H-M   'P 1'
#
loop_
_entity.id
_entity.type
_entity.pdbx_description
1 polymer ?
#
loop_
_entity_poly.entity_id
_entity_poly.type
_entity_poly.pdbx_seq_one_letter_code
_entity_poly.pdbx_strand_id
1 'polypeptide(L)'
;MLAIALQAMAQQGLAVNKVFDGQVVPSEKMVETRVRGRDIAKFQLSFFRSLRFHCTPAQAEEIFTLVEKEKSLKSVRSGSGYADSKEARTLMVQLPPSAKGNRFVCVKAKKTGKNQLQMILIYMEGKLDSLDKLAEILKN
;
A
#
# COMPACT_ATOMS: atom_id res chain seq x y z
N MET A 1 -4.88 -23.40 -10.08
CA MET A 1 -4.02 -22.58 -10.96
C MET A 1 -4.76 -21.39 -11.56
N LEU A 2 -5.86 -21.63 -12.25
CA LEU A 2 -6.67 -20.54 -12.81
C LEU A 2 -7.23 -19.59 -11.73
N ALA A 3 -7.60 -20.15 -10.56
CA ALA A 3 -8.12 -19.34 -9.47
C ALA A 3 -7.10 -18.33 -8.94
N ILE A 4 -5.82 -18.70 -8.92
CA ILE A 4 -4.75 -17.81 -8.47
C ILE A 4 -4.59 -16.65 -9.46
N ALA A 5 -4.62 -16.93 -10.75
CA ALA A 5 -4.53 -15.90 -11.78
C ALA A 5 -5.69 -14.92 -11.71
N LEU A 6 -6.92 -15.42 -11.48
CA LEU A 6 -8.09 -14.57 -11.35
C LEU A 6 -8.02 -13.67 -10.12
N GLN A 7 -7.49 -14.20 -9.01
CA GLN A 7 -7.34 -13.41 -7.79
C GLN A 7 -6.34 -12.27 -7.94
N ALA A 8 -5.33 -12.46 -8.78
CA ALA A 8 -4.30 -11.46 -8.99
C ALA A 8 -4.67 -10.40 -10.03
N MET A 9 -5.74 -10.59 -10.80
CA MET A 9 -6.06 -9.73 -11.94
C MET A 9 -6.23 -8.25 -11.58
N ALA A 10 -6.89 -7.94 -10.45
CA ALA A 10 -7.13 -6.56 -10.07
C ALA A 10 -5.85 -5.83 -9.65
N GLN A 11 -4.85 -6.58 -9.21
CA GLN A 11 -3.54 -6.04 -8.82
C GLN A 11 -2.51 -6.20 -9.94
N GLN A 12 -2.87 -6.90 -11.01
CA GLN A 12 -1.96 -7.18 -12.10
C GLN A 12 -1.50 -5.90 -12.80
N GLY A 13 -0.24 -5.86 -13.18
CA GLY A 13 0.33 -4.74 -13.91
C GLY A 13 0.75 -3.56 -13.04
N LEU A 14 0.56 -3.63 -11.74
CA LEU A 14 0.96 -2.55 -10.84
C LEU A 14 2.48 -2.61 -10.58
N ALA A 15 3.11 -1.45 -10.57
CA ALA A 15 4.54 -1.35 -10.28
C ALA A 15 4.86 -1.84 -8.87
N VAL A 16 3.95 -1.61 -7.91
CA VAL A 16 4.12 -2.04 -6.52
C VAL A 16 4.15 -3.55 -6.35
N ASN A 17 3.76 -4.32 -7.38
CA ASN A 17 3.83 -5.77 -7.30
C ASN A 17 5.25 -6.27 -7.08
N LYS A 18 6.26 -5.53 -7.48
CA LYS A 18 7.64 -5.87 -7.15
C LYS A 18 7.86 -5.99 -5.64
N VAL A 19 7.21 -5.12 -4.87
CA VAL A 19 7.31 -5.16 -3.42
C VAL A 19 6.54 -6.36 -2.86
N PHE A 20 5.32 -6.55 -3.34
CA PHE A 20 4.50 -7.69 -2.90
C PHE A 20 5.12 -9.04 -3.26
N ASP A 21 5.92 -9.08 -4.32
CA ASP A 21 6.59 -10.31 -4.77
C ASP A 21 7.93 -10.54 -4.08
N GLY A 22 8.34 -9.66 -3.18
CA GLY A 22 9.61 -9.82 -2.45
C GLY A 22 10.85 -9.42 -3.23
N GLN A 23 10.70 -8.59 -4.27
CA GLN A 23 11.83 -8.20 -5.11
C GLN A 23 12.62 -7.00 -4.60
N VAL A 24 12.05 -6.21 -3.69
CA VAL A 24 12.73 -5.08 -3.06
C VAL A 24 13.22 -5.46 -1.68
N VAL A 25 12.32 -5.99 -0.86
CA VAL A 25 12.63 -6.55 0.45
C VAL A 25 12.23 -8.03 0.41
N PRO A 26 13.10 -8.95 0.87
CA PRO A 26 12.78 -10.38 0.81
C PRO A 26 11.49 -10.72 1.56
N SER A 27 10.70 -11.63 1.00
CA SER A 27 9.40 -12.00 1.56
C SER A 27 9.49 -12.53 2.99
N GLU A 28 10.58 -13.23 3.32
CA GLU A 28 10.76 -13.76 4.67
C GLU A 28 10.94 -12.68 5.74
N LYS A 29 11.20 -11.44 5.32
CA LYS A 29 11.32 -10.30 6.24
C LYS A 29 10.04 -9.50 6.36
N MET A 30 8.97 -9.95 5.70
CA MET A 30 7.70 -9.26 5.68
C MET A 30 6.63 -9.99 6.48
N VAL A 31 5.74 -9.23 7.10
CA VAL A 31 4.49 -9.75 7.64
C VAL A 31 3.37 -9.34 6.70
N GLU A 32 2.72 -10.31 6.09
CA GLU A 32 1.61 -10.03 5.17
C GLU A 32 0.28 -10.32 5.84
N THR A 33 -0.69 -9.44 5.64
CA THR A 33 -2.05 -9.60 6.09
C THR A 33 -2.99 -9.47 4.90
N ARG A 34 -3.93 -10.40 4.76
CA ARG A 34 -4.99 -10.35 3.74
C ARG A 34 -6.33 -10.49 4.43
N VAL A 35 -7.25 -9.61 4.09
CA VAL A 35 -8.61 -9.64 4.65
C VAL A 35 -9.62 -9.48 3.52
N ARG A 36 -10.67 -10.28 3.56
CA ARG A 36 -11.77 -10.23 2.60
C ARG A 36 -13.10 -10.32 3.33
N GLY A 37 -14.14 -9.82 2.68
CA GLY A 37 -15.51 -10.09 3.08
C GLY A 37 -15.99 -9.25 4.23
N ARG A 38 -16.71 -9.89 5.15
CA ARG A 38 -17.52 -9.19 6.16
C ARG A 38 -16.74 -8.32 7.11
N ASP A 39 -15.52 -8.71 7.44
CA ASP A 39 -14.73 -7.99 8.45
C ASP A 39 -14.37 -6.56 8.02
N ILE A 40 -14.31 -6.32 6.71
CA ILE A 40 -13.96 -5.01 6.17
C ILE A 40 -15.10 -4.36 5.39
N ALA A 41 -16.24 -5.03 5.26
CA ALA A 41 -17.40 -4.49 4.53
C ALA A 41 -17.91 -3.19 5.15
N LYS A 42 -17.78 -3.02 6.46
CA LYS A 42 -18.20 -1.79 7.16
C LYS A 42 -17.40 -0.56 6.70
N PHE A 43 -16.22 -0.77 6.12
CA PHE A 43 -15.42 0.31 5.55
C PHE A 43 -15.65 0.47 4.05
N GLN A 44 -16.61 -0.25 3.48
CA GLN A 44 -16.89 -0.28 2.04
C GLN A 44 -15.72 -0.87 1.25
N LEU A 45 -14.97 -1.74 1.88
CA LEU A 45 -13.87 -2.48 1.25
C LEU A 45 -14.25 -3.94 1.07
N SER A 46 -13.75 -4.56 0.01
CA SER A 46 -13.97 -5.97 -0.28
C SER A 46 -12.67 -6.78 -0.18
N PHE A 47 -11.52 -6.12 -0.30
CA PHE A 47 -10.21 -6.75 -0.22
C PHE A 47 -9.20 -5.79 0.36
N PHE A 48 -8.35 -6.32 1.22
CA PHE A 48 -7.28 -5.59 1.88
C PHE A 48 -6.06 -6.50 1.94
N ARG A 49 -4.92 -5.98 1.49
CA ARG A 49 -3.66 -6.70 1.56
C ARG A 49 -2.59 -5.73 2.04
N SER A 50 -1.91 -6.07 3.13
CA SER A 50 -0.84 -5.23 3.64
C SER A 50 0.44 -6.01 3.84
N LEU A 51 1.55 -5.30 3.65
CA LEU A 51 2.88 -5.77 4.00
C LEU A 51 3.46 -4.84 5.04
N ARG A 52 4.06 -5.42 6.07
CA ARG A 52 4.76 -4.67 7.11
C ARG A 52 6.18 -5.20 7.19
N PHE A 53 7.16 -4.32 7.18
CA PHE A 53 8.56 -4.73 7.16
C PHE A 53 9.48 -3.57 7.55
N HIS A 54 10.73 -3.92 7.86
CA HIS A 54 11.80 -2.94 8.05
C HIS A 54 12.65 -2.89 6.79
N CYS A 55 13.18 -1.73 6.47
CA CYS A 55 14.01 -1.54 5.29
C CYS A 55 15.00 -0.40 5.48
N THR A 56 15.93 -0.28 4.53
CA THR A 56 16.87 0.83 4.48
C THR A 56 16.22 2.06 3.84
N PRO A 57 16.79 3.26 4.04
CA PRO A 57 16.28 4.45 3.33
C PRO A 57 16.27 4.28 1.81
N ALA A 58 17.28 3.61 1.24
CA ALA A 58 17.33 3.38 -0.22
C ALA A 58 16.17 2.50 -0.69
N GLN A 59 15.86 1.43 0.06
CA GLN A 59 14.72 0.58 -0.26
C GLN A 59 13.41 1.34 -0.13
N ALA A 60 13.29 2.19 0.89
CA ALA A 60 12.10 2.99 1.08
C ALA A 60 11.88 3.95 -0.09
N GLU A 61 12.92 4.63 -0.55
CA GLU A 61 12.81 5.52 -1.71
C GLU A 61 12.40 4.77 -2.96
N GLU A 62 12.94 3.58 -3.16
CA GLU A 62 12.55 2.74 -4.29
C GLU A 62 11.06 2.41 -4.23
N ILE A 63 10.55 2.07 -3.05
CA ILE A 63 9.15 1.72 -2.87
C ILE A 63 8.25 2.93 -3.10
N PHE A 64 8.60 4.11 -2.56
CA PHE A 64 7.84 5.32 -2.83
C PHE A 64 7.82 5.65 -4.33
N THR A 65 8.95 5.47 -5.00
CA THR A 65 9.04 5.70 -6.44
C THR A 65 8.13 4.76 -7.21
N LEU A 66 8.06 3.48 -6.81
CA LEU A 66 7.16 2.52 -7.44
C LEU A 66 5.69 2.93 -7.28
N VAL A 67 5.32 3.41 -6.09
CA VAL A 67 3.94 3.89 -5.87
C VAL A 67 3.67 5.14 -6.72
N GLU A 68 4.63 6.04 -6.81
CA GLU A 68 4.49 7.25 -7.62
C GLU A 68 4.38 6.96 -9.12
N LYS A 69 4.95 5.85 -9.57
CA LYS A 69 4.84 5.42 -10.97
C LYS A 69 3.47 4.87 -11.33
N GLU A 70 2.65 4.54 -10.34
CA GLU A 70 1.32 4.05 -10.63
C GLU A 70 0.49 5.11 -11.33
N LYS A 71 -0.27 4.68 -12.32
CA LYS A 71 -1.23 5.55 -12.99
C LYS A 71 -2.36 5.84 -12.02
N SER A 72 -2.41 7.04 -11.48
CA SER A 72 -3.36 7.38 -10.44
C SER A 72 -4.36 8.44 -10.89
N LEU A 73 -5.58 8.37 -10.35
CA LEU A 73 -6.60 9.39 -10.52
C LEU A 73 -6.39 10.53 -9.54
N LYS A 74 -5.90 10.21 -8.33
CA LYS A 74 -5.69 11.18 -7.27
C LYS A 74 -4.64 10.66 -6.32
N SER A 75 -3.85 11.56 -5.74
CA SER A 75 -2.88 11.20 -4.71
C SER A 75 -2.89 12.21 -3.59
N VAL A 76 -2.57 11.75 -2.38
CA VAL A 76 -2.45 12.58 -1.18
C VAL A 76 -1.14 12.22 -0.49
N ARG A 77 -0.35 13.23 -0.15
CA ARG A 77 0.95 13.04 0.51
C ARG A 77 0.97 13.76 1.83
N SER A 78 1.68 13.19 2.79
CA SER A 78 2.02 13.89 4.03
C SER A 78 3.43 13.51 4.45
N GLY A 79 4.14 14.45 5.06
CA GLY A 79 5.55 14.28 5.42
C GLY A 79 6.47 14.45 4.22
N SER A 80 7.66 14.99 4.43
CA SER A 80 8.59 15.29 3.34
C SER A 80 9.92 14.55 3.43
N GLY A 81 10.13 13.78 4.48
CA GLY A 81 11.38 13.05 4.65
C GLY A 81 11.35 12.21 5.90
N TYR A 82 12.47 11.53 6.13
CA TYR A 82 12.58 10.60 7.25
C TYR A 82 13.46 11.11 8.39
N ALA A 83 14.28 12.13 8.10
CA ALA A 83 15.48 12.37 8.89
C ALA A 83 15.20 12.82 10.32
N ASP A 84 14.33 13.79 10.52
CA ASP A 84 14.13 14.39 11.83
C ASP A 84 12.67 14.44 12.27
N SER A 85 11.82 13.76 11.54
CA SER A 85 10.39 13.82 11.78
C SER A 85 9.95 12.65 12.63
N LYS A 86 9.24 12.95 13.71
CA LYS A 86 8.48 11.94 14.45
C LYS A 86 7.27 11.48 13.65
N GLU A 87 6.92 12.23 12.60
CA GLU A 87 5.79 11.91 11.77
C GLU A 87 6.19 10.98 10.64
N ALA A 88 5.30 10.08 10.30
CA ALA A 88 5.50 9.18 9.20
C ALA A 88 5.32 9.91 7.86
N ARG A 89 6.13 9.55 6.87
CA ARG A 89 5.89 9.95 5.49
C ARG A 89 4.83 9.04 4.92
N THR A 90 3.78 9.61 4.33
CA THR A 90 2.72 8.81 3.72
C THR A 90 2.44 9.26 2.29
N LEU A 91 2.02 8.30 1.48
CA LEU A 91 1.53 8.54 0.13
C LEU A 91 0.35 7.60 -0.10
N MET A 92 -0.80 8.17 -0.44
CA MET A 92 -1.99 7.41 -0.80
C MET A 92 -2.36 7.75 -2.22
N VAL A 93 -2.63 6.74 -3.03
CA VAL A 93 -3.05 6.95 -4.42
C VAL A 93 -4.33 6.18 -4.68
N GLN A 94 -5.22 6.81 -5.45
CA GLN A 94 -6.40 6.14 -5.99
C GLN A 94 -6.09 5.76 -7.42
N LEU A 95 -6.16 4.47 -7.71
CA LEU A 95 -5.90 3.93 -9.03
C LEU A 95 -7.18 3.96 -9.88
N PRO A 96 -7.06 3.82 -11.21
CA PRO A 96 -8.24 3.60 -12.03
C PRO A 96 -9.00 2.36 -11.54
N PRO A 97 -10.32 2.38 -11.55
CA PRO A 97 -11.09 1.25 -11.05
C PRO A 97 -10.91 0.00 -11.90
N SER A 98 -11.11 -1.15 -11.25
CA SER A 98 -11.15 -2.44 -11.93
C SER A 98 -12.58 -2.96 -11.94
N ALA A 99 -12.77 -4.16 -12.51
CA ALA A 99 -14.08 -4.82 -12.47
C ALA A 99 -14.56 -5.07 -11.04
N LYS A 100 -13.67 -5.09 -10.07
CA LYS A 100 -14.01 -5.33 -8.65
C LYS A 100 -14.24 -4.06 -7.85
N GLY A 101 -14.15 -2.90 -8.47
CA GLY A 101 -14.42 -1.63 -7.81
C GLY A 101 -13.23 -0.67 -7.82
N ASN A 102 -13.26 0.28 -6.91
CA ASN A 102 -12.21 1.25 -6.75
C ASN A 102 -10.98 0.59 -6.11
N ARG A 103 -9.80 1.11 -6.45
CA ARG A 103 -8.53 0.55 -5.99
C ARG A 103 -7.67 1.65 -5.39
N PHE A 104 -6.98 1.30 -4.32
CA PHE A 104 -6.12 2.24 -3.60
C PHE A 104 -4.81 1.58 -3.21
N VAL A 105 -3.74 2.36 -3.22
CA VAL A 105 -2.45 1.97 -2.66
C VAL A 105 -2.05 3.02 -1.64
N CYS A 106 -1.62 2.56 -0.48
CA CYS A 106 -1.11 3.44 0.58
C CYS A 106 0.25 2.93 1.01
N VAL A 107 1.21 3.84 1.14
CA VAL A 107 2.51 3.52 1.70
C VAL A 107 2.80 4.50 2.83
N LYS A 108 3.33 3.96 3.93
CA LYS A 108 3.68 4.74 5.11
C LYS A 108 5.04 4.29 5.61
N ALA A 109 5.93 5.25 5.88
CA ALA A 109 7.27 4.96 6.37
C ALA A 109 7.57 5.81 7.59
N LYS A 110 8.15 5.19 8.61
CA LYS A 110 8.54 5.85 9.84
C LYS A 110 9.95 5.43 10.22
N LYS A 111 10.78 6.39 10.60
CA LYS A 111 12.16 6.10 11.02
C LYS A 111 12.14 5.41 12.38
N THR A 112 12.81 4.27 12.47
CA THR A 112 12.87 3.47 13.71
C THR A 112 14.30 3.36 14.26
N GLY A 113 15.30 3.81 13.51
CA GLY A 113 16.68 3.78 13.93
C GLY A 113 17.55 4.45 12.90
N LYS A 114 18.86 4.43 13.15
CA LYS A 114 19.83 4.95 12.21
C LYS A 114 19.83 4.04 10.97
N ASN A 115 19.52 4.56 9.81
CA ASN A 115 19.46 3.80 8.56
C ASN A 115 18.39 2.70 8.54
N GLN A 116 17.37 2.80 9.39
CA GLN A 116 16.29 1.82 9.40
C GLN A 116 14.93 2.50 9.46
N LEU A 117 14.03 2.01 8.64
CA LEU A 117 12.64 2.49 8.57
C LEU A 117 11.71 1.31 8.73
N GLN A 118 10.55 1.57 9.35
CA GLN A 118 9.43 0.64 9.34
C GLN A 118 8.46 1.11 8.27
N MET A 119 8.07 0.20 7.38
CA MET A 119 7.14 0.51 6.30
C MET A 119 5.91 -0.37 6.34
N ILE A 120 4.82 0.23 5.89
CA ILE A 120 3.57 -0.49 5.65
C ILE A 120 3.15 -0.14 4.22
N LEU A 121 2.91 -1.16 3.41
CA LEU A 121 2.38 -0.99 2.06
C LEU A 121 1.05 -1.70 2.01
N ILE A 122 0.00 -1.00 1.58
CA ILE A 122 -1.36 -1.51 1.59
C ILE A 122 -1.97 -1.37 0.20
N TYR A 123 -2.61 -2.45 -0.26
CA TYR A 123 -3.45 -2.45 -1.46
C TYR A 123 -4.89 -2.75 -1.02
N MET A 124 -5.84 -1.98 -1.52
CA MET A 124 -7.24 -2.12 -1.16
C MET A 124 -8.15 -2.02 -2.38
N GLU A 125 -9.27 -2.75 -2.32
CA GLU A 125 -10.33 -2.70 -3.33
C GLU A 125 -11.68 -2.59 -2.64
N GLY A 126 -12.63 -1.90 -3.29
CA GLY A 126 -14.00 -1.87 -2.78
C GLY A 126 -14.84 -0.76 -3.37
N LYS A 127 -15.99 -0.56 -2.74
CA LYS A 127 -16.92 0.50 -3.13
C LYS A 127 -16.55 1.86 -2.55
N LEU A 128 -15.61 1.89 -1.60
CA LEU A 128 -15.10 3.14 -1.05
C LEU A 128 -14.69 4.04 -2.21
N ASP A 129 -15.15 5.28 -2.20
CA ASP A 129 -15.05 6.13 -3.39
C ASP A 129 -14.16 7.35 -3.22
N SER A 130 -13.51 7.51 -2.07
CA SER A 130 -12.74 8.72 -1.83
C SER A 130 -11.52 8.47 -0.98
N LEU A 131 -10.40 9.13 -1.34
CA LEU A 131 -9.18 9.11 -0.54
C LEU A 131 -9.38 9.76 0.82
N ASP A 132 -10.27 10.75 0.92
CA ASP A 132 -10.54 11.41 2.18
C ASP A 132 -11.16 10.45 3.18
N LYS A 133 -12.12 9.63 2.71
CA LYS A 133 -12.73 8.59 3.54
C LYS A 133 -11.71 7.53 3.93
N LEU A 134 -10.83 7.16 3.00
CA LEU A 134 -9.78 6.20 3.28
C LEU A 134 -8.83 6.73 4.35
N ALA A 135 -8.44 7.99 4.26
CA ALA A 135 -7.57 8.62 5.24
C ALA A 135 -8.18 8.56 6.65
N GLU A 136 -9.49 8.77 6.75
CA GLU A 136 -10.18 8.68 8.04
C GLU A 136 -10.12 7.26 8.61
N ILE A 137 -10.31 6.24 7.76
CA ILE A 137 -10.24 4.84 8.18
C ILE A 137 -8.83 4.50 8.68
N LEU A 138 -7.81 4.91 7.95
CA LEU A 138 -6.42 4.57 8.28
C LEU A 138 -5.85 5.39 9.43
N LYS A 139 -6.52 6.46 9.81
CA LYS A 139 -6.10 7.34 10.91
C LYS A 139 -6.20 6.63 12.27
N ASN A 140 -7.09 5.68 12.37
CA ASN A 140 -7.30 4.89 13.57
C ASN A 140 -6.58 3.55 13.45
#